data_7b0e5b751fdbeb7e3a8d272bf4aa97ab
#
_entry.id   7b0e5b751fdbeb7e3a8d272bf4aa97ab
#
_cell.length_a   1.000
_cell.length_b   1.000
_cell.length_c   1.000
_cell.angle_alpha   90.00
_cell.angle_beta   90.00
_cell.angle_gamma   90.00
#
_symmetry.space_group_name_H-M   'P 1'
#
loop_
_entity.id
_entity.type
_entity.pdbx_description
1 polymer ?
#
loop_
_entity_poly.entity_id
_entity_poly.type
_entity_poly.pdbx_seq_one_letter_code
_entity_poly.pdbx_strand_id
1 'polypeptide(L)'
;SCVGPAGEWDERAVEWLSGFDAIISYLHDPDGVWEDNVKRVWCGDWISGPGRPPDNENRSISKILLEPLKAWGIAGENPEPCLILPNQADSLYALGAHPGSGSRAKNWPETCWEQFLQHSLVMERGGILLISGEAEQDRLGWIGSMVGDQGEIHFGKSLLETAHALRQCRLFVGHDSGITHLAAALGVRCVVLWGETNRDVWQPPQDHVMVLEGGKGLKEISVDAVLAAVAAAGTR
;
A
#
# COMPACT_ATOMS: atom_id res chain seq x y z
N SER A 1 -1.27 14.16 19.98
CA SER A 1 -1.02 15.46 19.33
C SER A 1 0.25 16.05 19.92
N CYS A 2 1.19 16.50 19.08
CA CYS A 2 2.45 17.12 19.53
C CYS A 2 2.27 18.56 20.03
N VAL A 3 1.04 19.10 19.98
CA VAL A 3 0.71 20.47 20.41
C VAL A 3 -0.28 20.38 21.56
N GLY A 4 0.06 20.97 22.70
CA GLY A 4 -0.80 21.03 23.87
C GLY A 4 -2.05 21.90 23.66
N PRO A 5 -3.02 21.90 24.61
CA PRO A 5 -4.31 22.57 24.47
C PRO A 5 -4.23 24.11 24.33
N ALA A 6 -3.09 24.72 24.57
CA ALA A 6 -2.84 26.15 24.38
C ALA A 6 -2.02 26.49 23.12
N GLY A 7 -1.79 25.51 22.23
CA GLY A 7 -0.92 25.71 21.06
C GLY A 7 0.58 25.74 21.38
N GLU A 8 0.95 25.33 22.58
CA GLU A 8 2.34 25.16 22.98
C GLU A 8 2.85 23.76 22.56
N TRP A 9 4.06 23.73 22.02
CA TRP A 9 4.72 22.49 21.63
C TRP A 9 5.24 21.73 22.85
N ASP A 10 5.09 20.39 22.84
CA ASP A 10 5.78 19.52 23.78
C ASP A 10 7.31 19.65 23.57
N GLU A 11 8.07 19.80 24.67
CA GLU A 11 9.53 19.97 24.63
C GLU A 11 10.22 18.83 23.86
N ARG A 12 9.74 17.59 24.00
CA ARG A 12 10.28 16.44 23.27
C ARG A 12 10.03 16.54 21.75
N ALA A 13 8.88 17.11 21.36
CA ALA A 13 8.57 17.32 19.95
C ALA A 13 9.46 18.42 19.35
N VAL A 14 9.76 19.46 20.11
CA VAL A 14 10.71 20.52 19.70
C VAL A 14 12.13 19.96 19.57
N GLU A 15 12.58 19.17 20.55
CA GLU A 15 13.88 18.50 20.52
C GLU A 15 13.99 17.57 19.30
N TRP A 16 12.94 16.78 19.05
CA TRP A 16 12.87 15.88 17.88
C TRP A 16 12.94 16.65 16.57
N LEU A 17 12.15 17.74 16.41
CA LEU A 17 12.18 18.58 15.22
C LEU A 17 13.55 19.22 15.01
N SER A 18 14.21 19.64 16.09
CA SER A 18 15.55 20.27 16.03
C SER A 18 16.64 19.33 15.51
N GLY A 19 16.38 18.03 15.46
CA GLY A 19 17.28 17.03 14.88
C GLY A 19 17.27 16.98 13.35
N PHE A 20 16.40 17.75 12.66
CA PHE A 20 16.30 17.76 11.20
C PHE A 20 16.85 19.07 10.62
N ASP A 21 17.65 18.97 9.57
CA ASP A 21 18.12 20.11 8.78
C ASP A 21 17.05 20.58 7.79
N ALA A 22 16.21 19.66 7.32
CA ALA A 22 15.19 19.90 6.32
C ALA A 22 13.92 19.06 6.59
N ILE A 23 12.75 19.62 6.30
CA ILE A 23 11.46 18.94 6.39
C ILE A 23 10.72 19.06 5.07
N ILE A 24 10.22 17.93 4.55
CA ILE A 24 9.23 17.90 3.48
C ILE A 24 7.89 17.46 4.05
N SER A 25 6.84 18.25 3.84
CA SER A 25 5.49 17.96 4.32
C SER A 25 4.56 17.66 3.15
N TYR A 26 3.91 16.51 3.17
CA TYR A 26 2.83 16.12 2.25
C TYR A 26 1.47 16.17 2.96
N LEU A 27 1.37 16.88 4.07
CA LEU A 27 0.08 17.09 4.74
C LEU A 27 -0.77 18.06 3.92
N HIS A 28 -2.08 17.81 3.92
CA HIS A 28 -3.04 18.77 3.41
C HIS A 28 -3.17 19.91 4.41
N ASP A 29 -2.56 21.03 4.12
CA ASP A 29 -2.47 22.22 4.97
C ASP A 29 -2.80 23.49 4.16
N PRO A 30 -4.06 23.62 3.69
CA PRO A 30 -4.45 24.72 2.80
C PRO A 30 -4.34 26.09 3.45
N ASP A 31 -4.46 26.15 4.78
CA ASP A 31 -4.41 27.40 5.55
C ASP A 31 -3.01 27.67 6.13
N GLY A 32 -2.03 26.80 5.88
CA GLY A 32 -0.66 26.96 6.36
C GLY A 32 -0.46 26.79 7.87
N VAL A 33 -1.50 26.34 8.58
CA VAL A 33 -1.48 26.24 10.06
C VAL A 33 -0.42 25.29 10.56
N TRP A 34 -0.23 24.16 9.89
CA TRP A 34 0.79 23.18 10.25
C TRP A 34 2.20 23.75 10.01
N GLU A 35 2.45 24.30 8.83
CA GLU A 35 3.73 24.92 8.46
C GLU A 35 4.09 26.05 9.42
N ASP A 36 3.17 26.97 9.69
CA ASP A 36 3.37 28.09 10.61
C ASP A 36 3.69 27.63 12.03
N ASN A 37 2.99 26.59 12.53
CA ASN A 37 3.26 26.03 13.84
C ASN A 37 4.66 25.43 13.94
N VAL A 38 5.10 24.66 12.94
CA VAL A 38 6.44 24.07 12.91
C VAL A 38 7.50 25.18 12.86
N LYS A 39 7.33 26.18 12.01
CA LYS A 39 8.27 27.30 11.85
C LYS A 39 8.42 28.20 13.07
N ARG A 40 7.52 28.12 14.05
CA ARG A 40 7.68 28.82 15.33
C ARG A 40 8.77 28.22 16.21
N VAL A 41 9.06 26.93 16.05
CA VAL A 41 9.97 26.17 16.92
C VAL A 41 11.14 25.57 16.17
N TRP A 42 11.14 25.66 14.83
CA TRP A 42 12.15 25.08 13.96
C TRP A 42 12.43 25.99 12.76
N CYS A 43 13.69 26.10 12.32
CA CYS A 43 14.13 27.07 11.33
C CYS A 43 14.93 26.48 10.16
N GLY A 44 14.85 25.17 9.92
CA GLY A 44 15.51 24.53 8.78
C GLY A 44 14.79 24.72 7.44
N ASP A 45 15.23 24.01 6.42
CA ASP A 45 14.67 24.08 5.07
C ASP A 45 13.31 23.36 5.00
N TRP A 46 12.29 24.07 4.53
CA TRP A 46 10.93 23.54 4.42
C TRP A 46 10.48 23.45 2.98
N ILE A 47 9.92 22.29 2.59
CA ILE A 47 9.21 22.10 1.33
C ILE A 47 7.80 21.57 1.61
N SER A 48 6.80 22.23 1.03
CA SER A 48 5.43 21.73 0.98
C SER A 48 5.20 20.95 -0.31
N GLY A 49 4.87 19.66 -0.18
CA GLY A 49 4.42 18.82 -1.26
C GLY A 49 2.89 18.75 -1.32
N PRO A 50 2.30 18.24 -2.42
CA PRO A 50 0.85 18.09 -2.54
C PRO A 50 0.35 17.01 -1.58
N GLY A 51 -0.53 17.39 -0.65
CA GLY A 51 -1.15 16.44 0.28
C GLY A 51 -2.15 15.49 -0.41
N ARG A 52 -2.73 15.93 -1.52
CA ARG A 52 -3.60 15.15 -2.39
C ARG A 52 -3.45 15.63 -3.83
N PRO A 53 -3.34 14.72 -4.82
CA PRO A 53 -3.37 15.09 -6.22
C PRO A 53 -4.69 15.76 -6.58
N PRO A 54 -4.72 16.70 -7.52
CA PRO A 54 -5.95 17.25 -8.10
C PRO A 54 -6.81 16.15 -8.73
N ASP A 55 -8.14 16.33 -8.70
CA ASP A 55 -9.07 15.31 -9.23
C ASP A 55 -8.92 15.07 -10.75
N ASN A 56 -8.37 16.04 -11.48
CA ASN A 56 -8.09 15.94 -12.93
C ASN A 56 -6.63 15.58 -13.24
N GLU A 57 -5.87 15.10 -12.27
CA GLU A 57 -4.49 14.66 -12.48
C GLU A 57 -4.45 13.35 -13.29
N ASN A 58 -3.43 13.23 -14.14
CA ASN A 58 -3.17 12.04 -14.97
C ASN A 58 -1.71 11.55 -14.87
N ARG A 59 -0.89 12.19 -14.03
CA ARG A 59 0.47 11.75 -13.74
C ARG A 59 0.47 10.79 -12.55
N SER A 60 1.35 9.80 -12.55
CA SER A 60 1.47 8.89 -11.41
C SER A 60 1.80 9.64 -10.11
N ILE A 61 1.25 9.16 -9.01
CA ILE A 61 1.50 9.71 -7.67
C ILE A 61 2.99 9.76 -7.33
N SER A 62 3.77 8.78 -7.77
CA SER A 62 5.22 8.75 -7.54
C SER A 62 5.93 9.96 -8.16
N LYS A 63 5.54 10.35 -9.38
CA LYS A 63 6.08 11.56 -10.04
C LYS A 63 5.68 12.82 -9.31
N ILE A 64 4.42 12.89 -8.85
CA ILE A 64 3.88 14.05 -8.13
C ILE A 64 4.62 14.24 -6.81
N LEU A 65 4.85 13.15 -6.06
CA LEU A 65 5.55 13.20 -4.78
C LEU A 65 7.04 13.50 -4.91
N LEU A 66 7.67 13.21 -6.04
CA LEU A 66 9.08 13.54 -6.30
C LEU A 66 9.28 15.00 -6.76
N GLU A 67 8.25 15.63 -7.31
CA GLU A 67 8.37 16.96 -7.91
C GLU A 67 8.88 18.05 -6.95
N PRO A 68 8.41 18.14 -5.69
CA PRO A 68 8.90 19.13 -4.74
C PRO A 68 10.40 18.99 -4.40
N LEU A 69 10.95 17.77 -4.47
CA LEU A 69 12.36 17.50 -4.16
C LEU A 69 13.32 18.15 -5.16
N LYS A 70 12.83 18.56 -6.33
CA LYS A 70 13.63 19.32 -7.32
C LYS A 70 14.16 20.62 -6.76
N ALA A 71 13.47 21.23 -5.80
CA ALA A 71 13.93 22.44 -5.12
C ALA A 71 15.25 22.23 -4.36
N TRP A 72 15.53 21.00 -3.94
CA TRP A 72 16.81 20.60 -3.33
C TRP A 72 17.78 19.95 -4.32
N GLY A 73 17.55 20.09 -5.64
CA GLY A 73 18.39 19.49 -6.67
C GLY A 73 18.25 17.97 -6.79
N ILE A 74 17.27 17.35 -6.13
CA ILE A 74 17.00 15.93 -6.22
C ILE A 74 16.11 15.71 -7.44
N ALA A 75 16.71 15.29 -8.54
CA ALA A 75 16.01 14.90 -9.76
C ALA A 75 16.09 13.39 -9.91
N GLY A 76 15.00 12.69 -9.65
CA GLY A 76 14.88 11.25 -9.91
C GLY A 76 14.41 11.03 -11.37
N GLU A 77 15.16 10.25 -12.15
CA GLU A 77 14.72 9.83 -13.49
C GLU A 77 13.73 8.65 -13.40
N ASN A 78 13.87 7.80 -12.38
CA ASN A 78 12.98 6.68 -12.14
C ASN A 78 12.09 6.92 -10.90
N PRO A 79 10.78 7.16 -11.10
CA PRO A 79 9.84 7.36 -10.01
C PRO A 79 9.31 6.06 -9.41
N GLU A 80 9.88 4.90 -9.73
CA GLU A 80 9.42 3.62 -9.21
C GLU A 80 9.85 3.43 -7.75
N PRO A 81 8.91 3.33 -6.80
CA PRO A 81 9.24 2.99 -5.43
C PRO A 81 9.93 1.61 -5.36
N CYS A 82 11.07 1.55 -4.69
CA CYS A 82 11.82 0.32 -4.47
C CYS A 82 12.25 0.24 -3.00
N LEU A 83 11.92 -0.87 -2.34
CA LEU A 83 12.30 -1.15 -0.97
C LEU A 83 13.25 -2.34 -0.92
N ILE A 84 14.41 -2.13 -0.32
CA ILE A 84 15.42 -3.17 -0.09
C ILE A 84 15.41 -3.52 1.39
N LEU A 85 14.99 -4.74 1.70
CA LEU A 85 15.08 -5.26 3.06
C LEU A 85 16.39 -6.04 3.23
N PRO A 86 17.08 -5.91 4.37
CA PRO A 86 18.20 -6.76 4.69
C PRO A 86 17.74 -8.21 4.81
N ASN A 87 18.53 -9.13 4.31
CA ASN A 87 18.29 -10.57 4.25
C ASN A 87 17.22 -10.99 3.23
N GLN A 88 17.65 -11.80 2.28
CA GLN A 88 16.75 -12.42 1.32
C GLN A 88 16.15 -13.67 1.99
N ALA A 89 14.83 -13.68 2.17
CA ALA A 89 14.13 -14.86 2.66
C ALA A 89 13.70 -15.74 1.48
N ASP A 90 13.76 -17.06 1.65
CA ASP A 90 13.14 -17.98 0.71
C ASP A 90 11.62 -17.77 0.70
N SER A 91 10.99 -18.01 -0.46
CA SER A 91 9.54 -17.90 -0.58
C SER A 91 8.86 -19.02 0.20
N LEU A 92 8.19 -18.67 1.31
CA LEU A 92 7.43 -19.59 2.14
C LEU A 92 5.98 -19.75 1.66
N TYR A 93 5.40 -18.68 1.06
CA TYR A 93 4.03 -18.64 0.63
C TYR A 93 3.95 -18.59 -0.89
N ALA A 94 3.09 -19.42 -1.46
CA ALA A 94 2.79 -19.34 -2.87
C ALA A 94 1.99 -18.08 -3.20
N LEU A 95 1.14 -17.64 -2.28
CA LEU A 95 0.25 -16.50 -2.43
C LEU A 95 0.19 -15.66 -1.15
N GLY A 96 0.40 -14.36 -1.28
CA GLY A 96 -0.06 -13.36 -0.34
C GLY A 96 -1.38 -12.77 -0.82
N ALA A 97 -2.35 -12.57 0.06
CA ALA A 97 -3.62 -11.95 -0.29
C ALA A 97 -4.05 -10.92 0.74
N HIS A 98 -4.61 -9.81 0.27
CA HIS A 98 -5.20 -8.76 1.12
C HIS A 98 -6.64 -8.50 0.69
N PRO A 99 -7.62 -9.18 1.31
CA PRO A 99 -9.03 -9.06 0.95
C PRO A 99 -9.70 -7.77 1.47
N GLY A 100 -8.97 -6.93 2.18
CA GLY A 100 -9.36 -5.62 2.66
C GLY A 100 -8.82 -4.46 1.83
N SER A 101 -9.29 -3.24 2.09
CA SER A 101 -8.78 -2.01 1.45
C SER A 101 -9.12 -0.74 2.23
N GLY A 102 -9.24 -0.78 3.53
CA GLY A 102 -9.64 0.38 4.34
C GLY A 102 -11.06 0.92 4.06
N SER A 103 -11.74 0.45 3.02
CA SER A 103 -13.15 0.79 2.69
C SER A 103 -13.87 -0.42 2.10
N ARG A 104 -15.01 -0.80 2.69
CA ARG A 104 -15.83 -1.93 2.19
C ARG A 104 -16.29 -1.75 0.76
N ALA A 105 -16.52 -0.52 0.32
CA ALA A 105 -16.96 -0.21 -1.05
C ALA A 105 -15.86 -0.51 -2.10
N LYS A 106 -14.60 -0.52 -1.66
CA LYS A 106 -13.42 -0.83 -2.51
C LYS A 106 -12.97 -2.28 -2.41
N ASN A 107 -13.78 -3.18 -1.85
CA ASN A 107 -13.43 -4.58 -1.73
C ASN A 107 -14.14 -5.42 -2.79
N TRP A 108 -13.42 -6.38 -3.33
CA TRP A 108 -14.01 -7.46 -4.12
C TRP A 108 -14.99 -8.26 -3.26
N PRO A 109 -16.10 -8.80 -3.82
CA PRO A 109 -17.08 -9.52 -3.04
C PRO A 109 -16.47 -10.66 -2.22
N GLU A 110 -16.93 -10.84 -1.00
CA GLU A 110 -16.46 -11.88 -0.09
C GLU A 110 -16.59 -13.29 -0.69
N THR A 111 -17.73 -13.54 -1.36
CA THR A 111 -17.97 -14.81 -2.06
C THR A 111 -16.98 -15.07 -3.20
N CYS A 112 -16.49 -14.02 -3.86
CA CYS A 112 -15.46 -14.15 -4.89
C CYS A 112 -14.10 -14.48 -4.27
N TRP A 113 -13.75 -13.85 -3.14
CA TRP A 113 -12.54 -14.19 -2.38
C TRP A 113 -12.55 -15.63 -1.91
N GLU A 114 -13.68 -16.11 -1.37
CA GLU A 114 -13.86 -17.50 -0.94
C GLU A 114 -13.62 -18.47 -2.09
N GLN A 115 -14.30 -18.26 -3.22
CA GLN A 115 -14.14 -19.09 -4.41
C GLN A 115 -12.71 -19.09 -4.95
N PHE A 116 -12.09 -17.91 -5.00
CA PHE A 116 -10.71 -17.76 -5.46
C PHE A 116 -9.72 -18.52 -4.57
N LEU A 117 -9.78 -18.30 -3.25
CA LEU A 117 -8.84 -18.89 -2.30
C LEU A 117 -9.03 -20.40 -2.14
N GLN A 118 -10.25 -20.91 -2.30
CA GLN A 118 -10.56 -22.34 -2.26
C GLN A 118 -10.27 -23.08 -3.57
N HIS A 119 -9.93 -22.35 -4.63
CA HIS A 119 -9.67 -22.98 -5.92
C HIS A 119 -8.37 -23.80 -5.86
N SER A 120 -8.39 -25.03 -6.45
CA SER A 120 -7.27 -25.97 -6.45
C SER A 120 -5.95 -25.37 -6.92
N LEU A 121 -5.96 -24.50 -7.95
CA LEU A 121 -4.77 -23.81 -8.45
C LEU A 121 -4.09 -22.91 -7.39
N VAL A 122 -4.83 -22.39 -6.43
CA VAL A 122 -4.32 -21.59 -5.34
C VAL A 122 -3.82 -22.51 -4.23
N MET A 123 -4.60 -23.51 -3.88
CA MET A 123 -4.33 -24.44 -2.77
C MET A 123 -3.14 -25.37 -3.04
N GLU A 124 -2.98 -25.86 -4.28
CA GLU A 124 -1.90 -26.77 -4.65
C GLU A 124 -0.51 -26.11 -4.73
N ARG A 125 -0.42 -24.76 -4.75
CA ARG A 125 0.83 -24.04 -4.93
C ARG A 125 1.67 -23.89 -3.65
N GLY A 126 1.13 -24.18 -2.49
CA GLY A 126 1.77 -24.01 -1.19
C GLY A 126 1.04 -23.00 -0.30
N GLY A 127 1.61 -22.66 0.84
CA GLY A 127 0.98 -21.81 1.86
C GLY A 127 0.42 -20.49 1.36
N ILE A 128 -0.65 -20.03 2.00
CA ILE A 128 -1.30 -18.74 1.74
C ILE A 128 -1.07 -17.82 2.94
N LEU A 129 -0.60 -16.59 2.67
CA LEU A 129 -0.52 -15.54 3.66
C LEU A 129 -1.68 -14.57 3.47
N LEU A 130 -2.59 -14.47 4.44
CA LEU A 130 -3.64 -13.46 4.45
C LEU A 130 -3.19 -12.26 5.29
N ILE A 131 -3.16 -11.09 4.66
CA ILE A 131 -2.84 -9.83 5.33
C ILE A 131 -4.13 -9.13 5.68
N SER A 132 -4.23 -8.67 6.93
CA SER A 132 -5.39 -7.96 7.45
C SER A 132 -4.95 -6.88 8.43
N GLY A 133 -5.55 -5.72 8.35
CA GLY A 133 -5.31 -4.58 9.24
C GLY A 133 -6.44 -4.38 10.23
N GLU A 134 -6.35 -3.30 11.01
CA GLU A 134 -7.37 -2.94 12.00
C GLU A 134 -8.75 -2.71 11.36
N ALA A 135 -8.80 -2.26 10.11
CA ALA A 135 -10.03 -2.05 9.37
C ALA A 135 -10.82 -3.35 9.10
N GLU A 136 -10.17 -4.49 9.18
CA GLU A 136 -10.75 -5.81 8.96
C GLU A 136 -10.96 -6.61 10.24
N GLN A 137 -10.77 -6.02 11.41
CA GLN A 137 -10.86 -6.71 12.71
C GLN A 137 -12.16 -7.49 12.88
N ASP A 138 -13.28 -6.90 12.50
CA ASP A 138 -14.62 -7.52 12.59
C ASP A 138 -14.78 -8.72 11.64
N ARG A 139 -13.87 -8.88 10.68
CA ARG A 139 -13.92 -9.90 9.63
C ARG A 139 -12.89 -11.00 9.80
N LEU A 140 -12.08 -10.99 10.85
CA LEU A 140 -11.01 -11.95 11.08
C LEU A 140 -11.50 -13.40 11.09
N GLY A 141 -12.66 -13.66 11.66
CA GLY A 141 -13.27 -14.98 11.65
C GLY A 141 -13.60 -15.48 10.24
N TRP A 142 -14.14 -14.62 9.39
CA TRP A 142 -14.39 -14.89 7.99
C TRP A 142 -13.08 -15.08 7.21
N ILE A 143 -12.11 -14.17 7.38
CA ILE A 143 -10.80 -14.25 6.74
C ILE A 143 -10.12 -15.58 7.08
N GLY A 144 -10.13 -16.00 8.35
CA GLY A 144 -9.54 -17.25 8.78
C GLY A 144 -10.22 -18.50 8.20
N SER A 145 -11.55 -18.45 8.03
CA SER A 145 -12.31 -19.55 7.45
C SER A 145 -11.99 -19.82 5.98
N MET A 146 -11.45 -18.83 5.24
CA MET A 146 -11.13 -18.96 3.83
C MET A 146 -9.95 -19.92 3.54
N VAL A 147 -8.98 -19.98 4.43
CA VAL A 147 -7.73 -20.73 4.19
C VAL A 147 -7.52 -21.92 5.13
N GLY A 148 -8.28 -21.99 6.22
CA GLY A 148 -8.18 -23.09 7.19
C GLY A 148 -6.74 -23.34 7.64
N ASP A 149 -6.33 -24.60 7.72
CA ASP A 149 -4.98 -25.01 8.15
C ASP A 149 -3.88 -24.76 7.09
N GLN A 150 -4.23 -24.32 5.89
CA GLN A 150 -3.27 -24.08 4.80
C GLN A 150 -2.82 -22.62 4.70
N GLY A 151 -3.34 -21.77 5.55
CA GLY A 151 -3.02 -20.34 5.53
C GLY A 151 -2.57 -19.79 6.87
N GLU A 152 -1.81 -18.70 6.80
CA GLU A 152 -1.43 -17.88 7.93
C GLU A 152 -2.10 -16.52 7.85
N ILE A 153 -2.59 -16.02 9.00
CA ILE A 153 -3.17 -14.69 9.10
C ILE A 153 -2.16 -13.74 9.74
N HIS A 154 -1.78 -12.73 8.98
CA HIS A 154 -0.91 -11.65 9.42
C HIS A 154 -1.76 -10.43 9.80
N PHE A 155 -2.17 -10.36 11.07
CA PHE A 155 -3.05 -9.33 11.60
C PHE A 155 -2.35 -8.46 12.65
N GLY A 156 -2.62 -7.15 12.62
CA GLY A 156 -2.16 -6.22 13.65
C GLY A 156 -0.64 -6.09 13.78
N LYS A 157 0.09 -6.43 12.74
CA LYS A 157 1.54 -6.35 12.70
C LYS A 157 2.02 -4.98 12.25
N SER A 158 3.23 -4.63 12.61
CA SER A 158 3.88 -3.42 12.12
C SER A 158 4.08 -3.47 10.60
N LEU A 159 4.25 -2.30 9.97
CA LEU A 159 4.50 -2.21 8.53
C LEU A 159 5.79 -2.95 8.13
N LEU A 160 6.81 -2.94 9.00
CA LEU A 160 8.07 -3.65 8.75
C LEU A 160 7.89 -5.17 8.81
N GLU A 161 7.17 -5.70 9.79
CA GLU A 161 6.83 -7.13 9.85
C GLU A 161 6.01 -7.55 8.63
N THR A 162 5.05 -6.70 8.21
CA THR A 162 4.24 -6.93 7.01
C THR A 162 5.11 -6.93 5.74
N ALA A 163 6.08 -6.04 5.64
CA ALA A 163 7.02 -6.02 4.54
C ALA A 163 7.88 -7.30 4.48
N HIS A 164 8.36 -7.79 5.62
CA HIS A 164 9.09 -9.06 5.69
C HIS A 164 8.21 -10.26 5.29
N ALA A 165 6.97 -10.30 5.72
CA ALA A 165 6.02 -11.35 5.37
C ALA A 165 5.67 -11.33 3.87
N LEU A 166 5.42 -10.15 3.30
CA LEU A 166 5.18 -9.98 1.86
C LEU A 166 6.35 -10.47 1.00
N ARG A 167 7.59 -10.20 1.41
CA ARG A 167 8.79 -10.69 0.72
C ARG A 167 8.87 -12.21 0.60
N GLN A 168 8.19 -12.94 1.47
CA GLN A 168 8.11 -14.40 1.46
C GLN A 168 7.01 -14.93 0.52
N CYS A 169 6.23 -14.06 -0.11
CA CYS A 169 5.21 -14.42 -1.07
C CYS A 169 5.79 -14.43 -2.50
N ARG A 170 5.47 -15.46 -3.28
CA ARG A 170 5.82 -15.51 -4.72
C ARG A 170 4.96 -14.59 -5.56
N LEU A 171 3.72 -14.41 -5.16
CA LEU A 171 2.72 -13.60 -5.79
C LEU A 171 1.84 -12.93 -4.72
N PHE A 172 1.36 -11.74 -4.99
CA PHE A 172 0.41 -11.03 -4.16
C PHE A 172 -0.86 -10.69 -4.95
N VAL A 173 -2.02 -10.87 -4.31
CA VAL A 173 -3.32 -10.43 -4.86
C VAL A 173 -4.00 -9.50 -3.85
N GLY A 174 -4.41 -8.34 -4.31
CA GLY A 174 -5.07 -7.34 -3.47
C GLY A 174 -5.78 -6.26 -4.27
N HIS A 175 -6.28 -5.25 -3.57
CA HIS A 175 -6.95 -4.09 -4.15
C HIS A 175 -6.00 -2.88 -4.25
N ASP A 176 -6.50 -1.76 -4.75
CA ASP A 176 -5.88 -0.45 -4.61
C ASP A 176 -5.77 -0.07 -3.13
N SER A 177 -4.59 -0.34 -2.55
CA SER A 177 -4.32 -0.12 -1.13
C SER A 177 -2.82 0.08 -0.85
N GLY A 178 -2.48 0.66 0.31
CA GLY A 178 -1.09 0.82 0.74
C GLY A 178 -0.30 -0.49 0.81
N ILE A 179 -0.95 -1.61 1.16
CA ILE A 179 -0.32 -2.94 1.21
C ILE A 179 0.09 -3.41 -0.20
N THR A 180 -0.73 -3.11 -1.20
CA THR A 180 -0.40 -3.41 -2.61
C THR A 180 0.81 -2.61 -3.08
N HIS A 181 0.88 -1.32 -2.75
CA HIS A 181 2.06 -0.50 -3.05
C HIS A 181 3.31 -1.00 -2.32
N LEU A 182 3.16 -1.45 -1.08
CA LEU A 182 4.26 -2.05 -0.33
C LEU A 182 4.76 -3.34 -1.00
N ALA A 183 3.86 -4.24 -1.40
CA ALA A 183 4.21 -5.47 -2.10
C ALA A 183 4.93 -5.18 -3.43
N ALA A 184 4.41 -4.24 -4.22
CA ALA A 184 5.02 -3.80 -5.47
C ALA A 184 6.42 -3.21 -5.25
N ALA A 185 6.59 -2.32 -4.27
CA ALA A 185 7.87 -1.71 -3.95
C ALA A 185 8.93 -2.72 -3.46
N LEU A 186 8.50 -3.83 -2.87
CA LEU A 186 9.34 -4.95 -2.46
C LEU A 186 9.73 -5.90 -3.61
N GLY A 187 9.23 -5.66 -4.84
CA GLY A 187 9.49 -6.51 -5.99
C GLY A 187 8.65 -7.79 -6.03
N VAL A 188 7.60 -7.89 -5.21
CA VAL A 188 6.66 -9.02 -5.25
C VAL A 188 5.76 -8.87 -6.48
N ARG A 189 5.58 -9.93 -7.25
CA ARG A 189 4.63 -9.93 -8.38
C ARG A 189 3.22 -9.70 -7.85
N CYS A 190 2.49 -8.75 -8.44
CA CYS A 190 1.17 -8.37 -7.97
C CYS A 190 0.10 -8.56 -9.05
N VAL A 191 -1.05 -9.08 -8.64
CA VAL A 191 -2.32 -8.97 -9.37
C VAL A 191 -3.23 -8.05 -8.55
N VAL A 192 -3.57 -6.90 -9.11
CA VAL A 192 -4.31 -5.86 -8.42
C VAL A 192 -5.71 -5.75 -8.99
N LEU A 193 -6.70 -5.93 -8.12
CA LEU A 193 -8.10 -5.76 -8.45
C LEU A 193 -8.45 -4.29 -8.33
N TRP A 194 -8.69 -3.63 -9.46
CA TRP A 194 -8.87 -2.19 -9.54
C TRP A 194 -10.34 -1.80 -9.63
N GLY A 195 -10.73 -0.85 -8.78
CA GLY A 195 -12.09 -0.30 -8.75
C GLY A 195 -12.20 1.06 -9.45
N GLU A 196 -12.88 1.99 -8.81
CA GLU A 196 -13.24 3.31 -9.36
C GLU A 196 -12.14 4.38 -9.20
N THR A 197 -11.03 4.06 -8.52
CA THR A 197 -9.94 5.02 -8.28
C THR A 197 -9.23 5.35 -9.59
N ASN A 198 -8.79 6.60 -9.76
CA ASN A 198 -8.06 7.00 -10.97
C ASN A 198 -6.75 6.20 -11.09
N ARG A 199 -6.74 5.27 -12.03
CA ARG A 199 -5.66 4.33 -12.27
C ARG A 199 -4.37 5.02 -12.69
N ASP A 200 -4.44 6.04 -13.55
CA ASP A 200 -3.26 6.74 -14.06
C ASP A 200 -2.45 7.40 -12.93
N VAL A 201 -3.14 7.79 -11.87
CA VAL A 201 -2.51 8.39 -10.68
C VAL A 201 -2.01 7.35 -9.69
N TRP A 202 -2.86 6.37 -9.35
CA TRP A 202 -2.64 5.56 -8.16
C TRP A 202 -2.08 4.16 -8.43
N GLN A 203 -2.07 3.69 -9.68
CA GLN A 203 -1.49 2.38 -9.99
C GLN A 203 0.00 2.32 -9.61
N PRO A 204 0.48 1.24 -8.97
CA PRO A 204 1.90 0.99 -8.82
C PRO A 204 2.58 0.94 -10.19
N PRO A 205 3.69 1.67 -10.40
CA PRO A 205 4.29 1.83 -11.73
C PRO A 205 5.15 0.65 -12.20
N GLN A 206 5.38 -0.35 -11.36
CA GLN A 206 6.30 -1.46 -11.63
C GLN A 206 5.75 -2.43 -12.69
N ASP A 207 6.62 -2.94 -13.58
CA ASP A 207 6.27 -3.86 -14.66
C ASP A 207 5.77 -5.24 -14.20
N HIS A 208 6.08 -5.62 -12.95
CA HIS A 208 5.61 -6.87 -12.36
C HIS A 208 4.23 -6.76 -11.69
N VAL A 209 3.54 -5.63 -11.87
CA VAL A 209 2.18 -5.39 -11.39
C VAL A 209 1.19 -5.54 -12.55
N MET A 210 0.30 -6.51 -12.43
CA MET A 210 -0.82 -6.71 -13.36
C MET A 210 -2.10 -6.15 -12.74
N VAL A 211 -2.79 -5.27 -13.45
CA VAL A 211 -4.04 -4.67 -13.00
C VAL A 211 -5.21 -5.29 -13.74
N LEU A 212 -6.22 -5.74 -12.98
CA LEU A 212 -7.51 -6.18 -13.48
C LEU A 212 -8.57 -5.13 -13.14
N GLU A 213 -9.26 -4.63 -14.15
CA GLU A 213 -10.33 -3.64 -13.98
C GLU A 213 -11.70 -4.28 -14.27
N GLY A 214 -12.67 -4.00 -13.40
CA GLY A 214 -14.08 -4.24 -13.70
C GLY A 214 -14.68 -2.97 -14.32
N GLY A 215 -15.39 -3.09 -15.43
CA GLY A 215 -15.93 -1.95 -16.18
C GLY A 215 -16.88 -1.06 -15.37
N LYS A 216 -17.58 -1.63 -14.38
CA LYS A 216 -18.46 -0.92 -13.42
C LYS A 216 -18.11 -1.25 -11.97
N GLY A 217 -16.81 -1.40 -11.70
CA GLY A 217 -16.27 -1.67 -10.39
C GLY A 217 -15.93 -3.15 -10.13
N LEU A 218 -15.40 -3.43 -8.95
CA LEU A 218 -14.82 -4.72 -8.58
C LEU A 218 -15.74 -5.93 -8.71
N LYS A 219 -17.04 -5.74 -8.62
CA LYS A 219 -18.04 -6.82 -8.73
C LYS A 219 -18.07 -7.49 -10.12
N GLU A 220 -17.55 -6.81 -11.14
CA GLU A 220 -17.50 -7.35 -12.51
C GLU A 220 -16.24 -8.15 -12.79
N ILE A 221 -15.26 -8.11 -11.90
CA ILE A 221 -14.06 -8.95 -12.02
C ILE A 221 -14.45 -10.38 -11.62
N SER A 222 -14.44 -11.29 -12.58
CA SER A 222 -14.76 -12.70 -12.30
C SER A 222 -13.60 -13.43 -11.60
N VAL A 223 -13.93 -14.46 -10.85
CA VAL A 223 -12.93 -15.34 -10.23
C VAL A 223 -12.02 -15.97 -11.28
N ASP A 224 -12.57 -16.40 -12.41
CA ASP A 224 -11.81 -16.98 -13.53
C ASP A 224 -10.78 -15.99 -14.11
N ALA A 225 -11.11 -14.70 -14.20
CA ALA A 225 -10.17 -13.67 -14.64
C ALA A 225 -9.00 -13.51 -13.67
N VAL A 226 -9.27 -13.55 -12.35
CA VAL A 226 -8.22 -13.49 -11.32
C VAL A 226 -7.35 -14.74 -11.37
N LEU A 227 -7.94 -15.92 -11.48
CA LEU A 227 -7.20 -17.19 -11.61
C LEU A 227 -6.30 -17.20 -12.84
N ALA A 228 -6.81 -16.73 -13.99
CA ALA A 228 -6.02 -16.61 -15.22
C ALA A 228 -4.84 -15.64 -15.07
N ALA A 229 -5.06 -14.49 -14.41
CA ALA A 229 -4.00 -13.52 -14.13
C ALA A 229 -2.93 -14.08 -13.19
N VAL A 230 -3.33 -14.77 -12.13
CA VAL A 230 -2.43 -15.47 -11.19
C VAL A 230 -1.61 -16.54 -11.90
N ALA A 231 -2.23 -17.33 -12.80
CA ALA A 231 -1.53 -18.31 -13.60
C ALA A 231 -0.48 -17.66 -14.52
N ALA A 232 -0.85 -16.58 -15.23
CA ALA A 232 0.05 -15.84 -16.12
C ALA A 232 1.22 -15.18 -15.36
N ALA A 233 0.97 -14.59 -14.18
CA ALA A 233 1.98 -13.99 -13.34
C ALA A 233 2.95 -15.03 -12.74
N GLY A 234 2.49 -16.26 -12.49
CA GLY A 234 3.30 -17.33 -11.90
C GLY A 234 4.24 -18.05 -12.88
N THR A 235 4.14 -17.81 -14.18
CA THR A 235 4.93 -18.48 -15.24
C THR A 235 6.15 -17.68 -15.75
N ARG A 236 6.34 -16.45 -15.25
CA ARG A 236 7.45 -15.56 -15.67
C ARG A 236 8.60 -15.56 -14.66
#